data_8a0e85ffef10121d9db03ead93a60a2c
#
_entry.id   8a0e85ffef10121d9db03ead93a60a2c
#
_cell.length_a   1.000
_cell.length_b   1.000
_cell.length_c   1.000
_cell.angle_alpha   90.00
_cell.angle_beta   90.00
_cell.angle_gamma   90.00
#
_symmetry.space_group_name_H-M   'P 1'
#
loop_
_entity.id
_entity.type
_entity.pdbx_description
1 polymer ?
#
loop_
_entity_poly.entity_id
_entity_poly.type
_entity_poly.pdbx_seq_one_letter_code
_entity_poly.pdbx_strand_id
1 'polypeptide(L)'
;ADKTLLVMLDGTIQRRPSTGQDMSIVSFESYGFDISSMIPEASEPVFKASERPTFELLRATPDDSYAANNWNQLVVEFHDRLSMPLYPIAFGLIIFAFLGAPKTTRQDQGLAVTTVIAIAVLLRTAGFGATLIVSAAPKLFPLLYAIPIIVIALAAWSISLNRRPWFVQRLVDGMHSLLYGIRSVFSKVKGRKNQRTAGL
;
A
#
# COMPACT_ATOMS: atom_id res chain seq x y z
N ALA A 1 8.56 44.20 1.22
CA ALA A 1 8.94 42.78 1.00
C ALA A 1 10.05 42.49 1.99
N ASP A 2 9.78 41.60 2.95
CA ASP A 2 10.80 41.13 3.88
C ASP A 2 11.81 40.28 3.10
N LYS A 3 13.10 40.63 3.25
CA LYS A 3 14.18 39.85 2.66
C LYS A 3 14.67 38.84 3.68
N THR A 4 14.58 37.56 3.34
CA THR A 4 15.14 36.52 4.15
C THR A 4 16.53 36.17 3.68
N LEU A 5 17.53 36.47 4.53
CA LEU A 5 18.94 36.25 4.25
C LEU A 5 19.42 35.02 5.05
N LEU A 6 19.97 34.04 4.36
CA LEU A 6 20.73 32.96 5.00
C LEU A 6 22.17 33.44 5.17
N VAL A 7 22.60 33.67 6.40
CA VAL A 7 23.99 34.08 6.71
C VAL A 7 24.76 32.81 7.10
N MET A 8 25.78 32.48 6.31
CA MET A 8 26.72 31.41 6.59
C MET A 8 28.00 32.00 7.12
N LEU A 9 28.54 31.44 8.21
CA LEU A 9 29.79 31.87 8.85
C LEU A 9 30.85 30.77 8.70
N ASP A 10 32.08 31.18 8.43
CA ASP A 10 33.27 30.31 8.35
C ASP A 10 33.06 29.08 7.45
N GLY A 11 32.79 29.33 6.17
CA GLY A 11 32.46 28.26 5.23
C GLY A 11 33.32 28.26 3.97
N THR A 12 33.19 27.19 3.20
CA THR A 12 33.78 27.07 1.86
C THR A 12 32.72 26.70 0.81
N ILE A 13 32.69 27.42 -0.29
CA ILE A 13 31.85 27.16 -1.45
C ILE A 13 32.70 26.39 -2.48
N GLN A 14 32.27 25.17 -2.83
CA GLN A 14 32.85 24.38 -3.91
C GLN A 14 31.98 24.49 -5.16
N ARG A 15 32.50 25.07 -6.20
CA ARG A 15 31.81 25.20 -7.48
C ARG A 15 32.47 24.29 -8.51
N ARG A 16 31.72 23.34 -9.05
CA ARG A 16 32.14 22.51 -10.17
C ARG A 16 31.50 23.05 -11.45
N PRO A 17 32.27 23.64 -12.37
CA PRO A 17 31.72 24.03 -13.66
C PRO A 17 31.37 22.79 -14.46
N SER A 18 30.30 22.83 -15.24
CA SER A 18 29.81 21.73 -16.06
C SER A 18 30.73 21.35 -17.23
N THR A 19 31.75 22.16 -17.51
CA THR A 19 32.68 21.97 -18.62
C THR A 19 34.10 22.33 -18.13
N GLY A 20 34.73 21.40 -17.39
CA GLY A 20 36.11 21.62 -16.97
C GLY A 20 36.53 20.81 -15.75
N GLN A 21 37.80 20.47 -15.64
CA GLN A 21 38.38 19.67 -14.55
C GLN A 21 38.74 20.50 -13.30
N ASP A 22 38.68 21.82 -13.36
CA ASP A 22 39.13 22.68 -12.25
C ASP A 22 37.96 22.97 -11.29
N MET A 23 38.14 22.51 -10.05
CA MET A 23 37.23 22.79 -8.93
C MET A 23 37.61 24.10 -8.27
N SER A 24 36.74 25.10 -8.32
CA SER A 24 36.95 26.35 -7.62
C SER A 24 36.46 26.24 -6.18
N ILE A 25 37.36 26.52 -5.22
CA ILE A 25 37.05 26.52 -3.79
C ILE A 25 37.20 27.99 -3.33
N VAL A 26 36.10 28.58 -2.83
CA VAL A 26 36.08 29.90 -2.25
C VAL A 26 35.84 29.78 -0.75
N SER A 27 36.81 30.24 0.05
CA SER A 27 36.66 30.34 1.51
C SER A 27 36.14 31.70 1.87
N PHE A 28 35.17 31.79 2.79
CA PHE A 28 34.58 33.05 3.25
C PHE A 28 34.40 33.04 4.78
N GLU A 29 34.58 34.18 5.40
CA GLU A 29 34.30 34.38 6.83
C GLU A 29 32.79 34.56 7.07
N SER A 30 32.15 35.34 6.19
CA SER A 30 30.68 35.46 6.21
C SER A 30 30.17 35.59 4.77
N TYR A 31 29.08 34.89 4.49
CA TYR A 31 28.41 34.95 3.20
C TYR A 31 26.90 35.04 3.39
N GLY A 32 26.29 36.11 2.86
CA GLY A 32 24.84 36.30 2.90
C GLY A 32 24.23 35.87 1.57
N PHE A 33 23.35 34.86 1.62
CA PHE A 33 22.60 34.38 0.47
C PHE A 33 21.13 34.81 0.61
N ASP A 34 20.60 35.50 -0.37
CA ASP A 34 19.19 35.90 -0.40
C ASP A 34 18.36 34.68 -0.84
N ILE A 35 17.62 34.12 0.11
CA ILE A 35 16.73 32.96 -0.12
C ILE A 35 15.27 33.40 -0.33
N SER A 36 14.97 34.70 -0.42
CA SER A 36 13.60 35.20 -0.57
C SER A 36 12.90 34.63 -1.79
N SER A 37 13.64 34.38 -2.88
CA SER A 37 13.10 33.72 -4.09
C SER A 37 12.91 32.23 -3.99
N MET A 38 13.56 31.60 -3.00
CA MET A 38 13.46 30.15 -2.76
C MET A 38 12.42 29.77 -1.68
N ILE A 39 12.03 30.76 -0.88
CA ILE A 39 10.93 30.61 0.07
C ILE A 39 9.65 30.88 -0.72
N PRO A 40 8.80 29.88 -0.93
CA PRO A 40 7.48 30.14 -1.50
C PRO A 40 6.83 31.23 -0.64
N GLU A 41 6.28 32.26 -1.25
CA GLU A 41 5.39 33.17 -0.52
C GLU A 41 4.48 32.28 0.32
N ALA A 42 4.32 32.66 1.61
CA ALA A 42 3.57 31.87 2.57
C ALA A 42 2.11 31.73 2.10
N SER A 43 1.92 30.96 1.05
CA SER A 43 0.64 30.39 0.71
C SER A 43 0.31 29.43 1.85
N GLU A 44 -0.86 29.59 2.44
CA GLU A 44 -1.33 28.66 3.46
C GLU A 44 -1.05 27.22 3.02
N PRO A 45 -0.47 26.38 3.87
CA PRO A 45 -0.09 25.04 3.49
C PRO A 45 -1.32 24.28 3.03
N VAL A 46 -1.39 23.97 1.75
CA VAL A 46 -2.51 23.24 1.17
C VAL A 46 -2.32 21.76 1.49
N PHE A 47 -3.01 21.28 2.51
CA PHE A 47 -2.99 19.87 2.91
C PHE A 47 -3.76 19.01 1.91
N LYS A 48 -3.13 17.91 1.51
CA LYS A 48 -3.76 16.88 0.66
C LYS A 48 -4.82 16.09 1.45
N ALA A 49 -5.72 15.39 0.76
CA ALA A 49 -6.75 14.58 1.39
C ALA A 49 -6.18 13.58 2.42
N SER A 50 -5.04 12.94 2.13
CA SER A 50 -4.38 11.97 3.01
C SER A 50 -3.78 12.59 4.28
N GLU A 51 -3.49 13.88 4.27
CA GLU A 51 -2.87 14.61 5.40
C GLU A 51 -3.92 15.18 6.37
N ARG A 52 -5.18 15.26 5.94
CA ARG A 52 -6.28 15.80 6.73
C ARG A 52 -6.86 14.74 7.68
N PRO A 53 -7.24 15.12 8.91
CA PRO A 53 -7.96 14.23 9.79
C PRO A 53 -9.37 13.91 9.24
N THR A 54 -9.91 12.75 9.60
CA THR A 54 -11.17 12.25 9.02
C THR A 54 -12.37 13.19 9.27
N PHE A 55 -12.41 13.87 10.42
CA PHE A 55 -13.50 14.80 10.71
C PHE A 55 -13.46 16.06 9.83
N GLU A 56 -12.27 16.48 9.40
CA GLU A 56 -12.09 17.61 8.49
C GLU A 56 -12.53 17.23 7.08
N LEU A 57 -12.27 16.00 6.63
CA LEU A 57 -12.79 15.49 5.37
C LEU A 57 -14.32 15.52 5.32
N LEU A 58 -14.98 15.24 6.46
CA LEU A 58 -16.44 15.29 6.57
C LEU A 58 -16.99 16.73 6.52
N ARG A 59 -16.20 17.71 6.99
CA ARG A 59 -16.55 19.13 7.04
C ARG A 59 -16.03 19.94 5.88
N ALA A 60 -15.33 19.31 4.93
CA ALA A 60 -14.79 20.00 3.78
C ALA A 60 -15.92 20.72 3.02
N THR A 61 -15.68 22.01 2.76
CA THR A 61 -16.61 22.88 2.02
C THR A 61 -16.04 23.18 0.64
N PRO A 62 -16.86 23.51 -0.36
CA PRO A 62 -16.39 23.91 -1.68
C PRO A 62 -15.48 25.15 -1.69
N ASP A 63 -15.53 25.97 -0.62
CA ASP A 63 -14.70 27.17 -0.46
C ASP A 63 -13.23 26.85 -0.16
N ASP A 64 -12.91 25.62 0.23
CA ASP A 64 -11.54 25.14 0.41
C ASP A 64 -10.87 25.01 -0.96
N SER A 65 -9.75 25.71 -1.15
CA SER A 65 -8.99 25.72 -2.41
C SER A 65 -8.57 24.33 -2.91
N TYR A 66 -8.28 23.40 -1.99
CA TYR A 66 -7.97 22.02 -2.34
C TYR A 66 -9.23 21.21 -2.68
N ALA A 67 -10.30 21.39 -1.89
CA ALA A 67 -11.56 20.68 -2.08
C ALA A 67 -12.22 21.04 -3.42
N ALA A 68 -12.17 22.31 -3.83
CA ALA A 68 -12.72 22.77 -5.10
C ALA A 68 -12.15 22.02 -6.31
N ASN A 69 -10.85 21.71 -6.27
CA ASN A 69 -10.14 21.04 -7.37
C ASN A 69 -10.04 19.52 -7.21
N ASN A 70 -10.16 18.99 -5.99
CA ASN A 70 -9.86 17.60 -5.66
C ASN A 70 -10.99 16.92 -4.87
N TRP A 71 -12.23 17.34 -5.05
CA TRP A 71 -13.39 16.79 -4.32
C TRP A 71 -13.47 15.26 -4.37
N ASN A 72 -13.19 14.70 -5.55
CA ASN A 72 -13.21 13.26 -5.74
C ASN A 72 -12.20 12.54 -4.83
N GLN A 73 -11.02 13.12 -4.63
CA GLN A 73 -9.99 12.53 -3.76
C GLN A 73 -10.40 12.58 -2.29
N LEU A 74 -11.07 13.65 -1.85
CA LEU A 74 -11.60 13.78 -0.49
C LEU A 74 -12.66 12.71 -0.21
N VAL A 75 -13.59 12.52 -1.14
CA VAL A 75 -14.64 11.49 -1.02
C VAL A 75 -14.03 10.09 -0.96
N VAL A 76 -13.09 9.78 -1.83
CA VAL A 76 -12.41 8.48 -1.86
C VAL A 76 -11.67 8.22 -0.56
N GLU A 77 -10.87 9.18 -0.11
CA GLU A 77 -10.08 9.07 1.12
C GLU A 77 -10.98 8.87 2.35
N PHE A 78 -12.09 9.60 2.43
CA PHE A 78 -13.06 9.44 3.52
C PHE A 78 -13.65 8.02 3.56
N HIS A 79 -14.14 7.53 2.41
CA HIS A 79 -14.74 6.20 2.34
C HIS A 79 -13.71 5.08 2.49
N ASP A 80 -12.47 5.27 2.01
CA ASP A 80 -11.39 4.31 2.22
C ASP A 80 -11.11 4.14 3.72
N ARG A 81 -10.92 5.24 4.45
CA ARG A 81 -10.71 5.20 5.90
C ARG A 81 -11.86 4.55 6.66
N LEU A 82 -13.10 4.81 6.24
CA LEU A 82 -14.27 4.23 6.90
C LEU A 82 -14.41 2.73 6.60
N SER A 83 -13.92 2.26 5.46
CA SER A 83 -13.89 0.83 5.10
C SER A 83 -12.74 0.06 5.77
N MET A 84 -11.65 0.73 6.16
CA MET A 84 -10.47 0.10 6.75
C MET A 84 -10.75 -0.81 7.96
N PRO A 85 -11.64 -0.46 8.92
CA PRO A 85 -11.93 -1.32 10.06
C PRO A 85 -12.59 -2.65 9.70
N LEU A 86 -13.19 -2.77 8.52
CA LEU A 86 -13.80 -4.02 8.06
C LEU A 86 -12.78 -5.09 7.71
N TYR A 87 -11.56 -4.71 7.31
CA TYR A 87 -10.51 -5.66 6.92
C TYR A 87 -10.00 -6.52 8.09
N PRO A 88 -9.68 -5.97 9.27
CA PRO A 88 -9.33 -6.78 10.45
C PRO A 88 -10.43 -7.76 10.84
N ILE A 89 -11.70 -7.36 10.74
CA ILE A 89 -12.85 -8.24 11.01
C ILE A 89 -12.88 -9.38 9.98
N ALA A 90 -12.74 -9.05 8.69
CA ALA A 90 -12.67 -10.04 7.63
C ALA A 90 -11.52 -11.04 7.85
N PHE A 91 -10.32 -10.55 8.19
CA PHE A 91 -9.16 -11.38 8.49
C PHE A 91 -9.41 -12.31 9.68
N GLY A 92 -9.96 -11.79 10.77
CA GLY A 92 -10.31 -12.59 11.94
C GLY A 92 -11.28 -13.73 11.62
N LEU A 93 -12.32 -13.45 10.84
CA LEU A 93 -13.30 -14.46 10.42
C LEU A 93 -12.69 -15.48 9.44
N ILE A 94 -11.83 -15.07 8.52
CA ILE A 94 -11.10 -15.98 7.64
C ILE A 94 -10.21 -16.92 8.47
N ILE A 95 -9.43 -16.38 9.39
CA ILE A 95 -8.57 -17.16 10.28
C ILE A 95 -9.41 -18.19 11.04
N PHE A 96 -10.51 -17.74 11.65
CA PHE A 96 -11.39 -18.64 12.40
C PHE A 96 -12.03 -19.71 11.52
N ALA A 97 -12.49 -19.38 10.31
CA ALA A 97 -13.08 -20.32 9.38
C ALA A 97 -12.09 -21.43 8.92
N PHE A 98 -10.81 -21.08 8.76
CA PHE A 98 -9.81 -22.04 8.26
C PHE A 98 -9.05 -22.77 9.36
N LEU A 99 -8.75 -22.12 10.48
CA LEU A 99 -7.94 -22.65 11.58
C LEU A 99 -8.77 -23.04 12.81
N GLY A 100 -10.02 -22.59 12.93
CA GLY A 100 -10.87 -22.87 14.09
C GLY A 100 -11.28 -24.35 14.27
N ALA A 101 -11.24 -25.15 13.21
CA ALA A 101 -11.50 -26.58 13.30
C ALA A 101 -10.20 -27.38 13.58
N PRO A 102 -10.20 -28.36 14.52
CA PRO A 102 -9.03 -29.19 14.79
C PRO A 102 -8.65 -29.99 13.55
N LYS A 103 -7.36 -30.00 13.22
CA LYS A 103 -6.80 -30.75 12.10
C LYS A 103 -5.87 -31.83 12.63
N THR A 104 -6.01 -33.05 12.06
CA THR A 104 -5.30 -34.23 12.52
C THR A 104 -3.86 -34.33 12.01
N THR A 105 -3.51 -33.60 10.94
CA THR A 105 -2.22 -33.74 10.28
C THR A 105 -1.47 -32.38 10.23
N ARG A 106 -0.17 -32.39 10.58
CA ARG A 106 0.70 -31.19 10.49
C ARG A 106 0.75 -30.58 9.08
N GLN A 107 0.67 -31.42 8.06
CA GLN A 107 0.71 -30.96 6.67
C GLN A 107 -0.54 -30.15 6.31
N ASP A 108 -1.72 -30.55 6.79
CA ASP A 108 -2.98 -29.83 6.59
C ASP A 108 -3.00 -28.49 7.30
N GLN A 109 -2.30 -28.40 8.45
CA GLN A 109 -2.18 -27.18 9.21
C GLN A 109 -1.32 -26.12 8.45
N GLY A 110 -0.17 -26.53 7.92
CA GLY A 110 0.70 -25.66 7.13
C GLY A 110 0.00 -25.13 5.88
N LEU A 111 -0.75 -25.98 5.20
CA LEU A 111 -1.52 -25.60 4.02
C LEU A 111 -2.63 -24.59 4.37
N ALA A 112 -3.34 -24.82 5.47
CA ALA A 112 -4.39 -23.89 5.90
C ALA A 112 -3.83 -22.50 6.22
N VAL A 113 -2.69 -22.41 6.90
CA VAL A 113 -2.02 -21.14 7.20
C VAL A 113 -1.62 -20.43 5.90
N THR A 114 -0.99 -21.15 4.97
CA THR A 114 -0.60 -20.59 3.67
C THR A 114 -1.82 -20.08 2.89
N THR A 115 -2.94 -20.82 2.93
CA THR A 115 -4.19 -20.42 2.29
C THR A 115 -4.75 -19.14 2.89
N VAL A 116 -4.78 -19.02 4.21
CA VAL A 116 -5.25 -17.83 4.92
C VAL A 116 -4.41 -16.61 4.55
N ILE A 117 -3.07 -16.76 4.54
CA ILE A 117 -2.16 -15.69 4.16
C ILE A 117 -2.43 -15.25 2.71
N ALA A 118 -2.55 -16.19 1.78
CA ALA A 118 -2.82 -15.88 0.39
C ALA A 118 -4.17 -15.15 0.19
N ILE A 119 -5.23 -15.60 0.87
CA ILE A 119 -6.54 -14.94 0.83
C ILE A 119 -6.44 -13.53 1.42
N ALA A 120 -5.71 -13.34 2.52
CA ALA A 120 -5.53 -12.03 3.14
C ALA A 120 -4.79 -11.07 2.19
N VAL A 121 -3.74 -11.54 1.51
CA VAL A 121 -3.00 -10.75 0.51
C VAL A 121 -3.89 -10.40 -0.67
N LEU A 122 -4.64 -11.37 -1.20
CA LEU A 122 -5.58 -11.12 -2.31
C LEU A 122 -6.66 -10.11 -1.92
N LEU A 123 -7.25 -10.25 -0.72
CA LEU A 123 -8.24 -9.32 -0.21
C LEU A 123 -7.68 -7.89 -0.11
N ARG A 124 -6.47 -7.75 0.41
CA ARG A 124 -5.84 -6.43 0.53
C ARG A 124 -5.50 -5.83 -0.83
N THR A 125 -4.99 -6.64 -1.76
CA THR A 125 -4.71 -6.22 -3.14
C THR A 125 -6.00 -5.80 -3.86
N ALA A 126 -7.08 -6.56 -3.70
CA ALA A 126 -8.39 -6.20 -4.24
C ALA A 126 -8.90 -4.86 -3.66
N GLY A 127 -8.69 -4.61 -2.37
CA GLY A 127 -8.99 -3.34 -1.72
C GLY A 127 -8.25 -2.18 -2.36
N PHE A 128 -6.94 -2.29 -2.56
CA PHE A 128 -6.15 -1.26 -3.26
C PHE A 128 -6.63 -1.05 -4.70
N GLY A 129 -6.95 -2.15 -5.41
CA GLY A 129 -7.52 -2.06 -6.75
C GLY A 129 -8.86 -1.30 -6.76
N ALA A 130 -9.71 -1.54 -5.76
CA ALA A 130 -10.97 -0.80 -5.60
C ALA A 130 -10.73 0.69 -5.37
N THR A 131 -9.77 1.07 -4.51
CA THR A 131 -9.42 2.48 -4.26
C THR A 131 -8.99 3.17 -5.57
N LEU A 132 -8.20 2.51 -6.42
CA LEU A 132 -7.81 3.04 -7.73
C LEU A 132 -9.00 3.23 -8.68
N ILE A 133 -9.93 2.28 -8.71
CA ILE A 133 -11.14 2.36 -9.54
C ILE A 133 -12.03 3.51 -9.05
N VAL A 134 -12.23 3.62 -7.74
CA VAL A 134 -13.07 4.65 -7.14
C VAL A 134 -12.44 6.04 -7.30
N SER A 135 -11.12 6.17 -7.29
CA SER A 135 -10.45 7.45 -7.57
C SER A 135 -10.72 7.96 -8.98
N ALA A 136 -10.87 7.07 -9.95
CA ALA A 136 -11.25 7.42 -11.31
C ALA A 136 -12.77 7.66 -11.48
N ALA A 137 -13.59 6.97 -10.67
CA ALA A 137 -15.05 7.06 -10.74
C ALA A 137 -15.66 7.08 -9.31
N PRO A 138 -15.74 8.25 -8.64
CA PRO A 138 -16.15 8.36 -7.24
C PRO A 138 -17.54 7.79 -6.93
N LYS A 139 -18.43 7.74 -7.92
CA LYS A 139 -19.77 7.11 -7.76
C LYS A 139 -19.71 5.63 -7.39
N LEU A 140 -18.56 4.98 -7.61
CA LEU A 140 -18.32 3.58 -7.27
C LEU A 140 -17.80 3.38 -5.84
N PHE A 141 -17.89 4.38 -4.95
CA PHE A 141 -17.46 4.26 -3.55
C PHE A 141 -18.06 3.04 -2.81
N PRO A 142 -19.27 2.53 -3.11
CA PRO A 142 -19.80 1.34 -2.45
C PRO A 142 -18.90 0.10 -2.66
N LEU A 143 -18.06 0.08 -3.70
CA LEU A 143 -17.14 -1.02 -3.97
C LEU A 143 -16.12 -1.20 -2.84
N LEU A 144 -15.69 -0.10 -2.18
CA LEU A 144 -14.77 -0.15 -1.04
C LEU A 144 -15.33 -0.95 0.14
N TYR A 145 -16.63 -0.89 0.34
CA TYR A 145 -17.33 -1.64 1.39
C TYR A 145 -17.73 -3.05 0.92
N ALA A 146 -18.12 -3.19 -0.33
CA ALA A 146 -18.61 -4.45 -0.88
C ALA A 146 -17.58 -5.56 -0.75
N ILE A 147 -16.30 -5.28 -1.05
CA ILE A 147 -15.22 -6.27 -1.00
C ILE A 147 -15.07 -6.89 0.40
N PRO A 148 -14.80 -6.13 1.48
CA PRO A 148 -14.68 -6.72 2.81
C PRO A 148 -16.00 -7.29 3.34
N ILE A 149 -17.16 -6.69 3.05
CA ILE A 149 -18.47 -7.18 3.50
C ILE A 149 -18.78 -8.55 2.87
N ILE A 150 -18.54 -8.73 1.57
CA ILE A 150 -18.75 -10.02 0.90
C ILE A 150 -17.88 -11.09 1.56
N VAL A 151 -16.62 -10.78 1.86
CA VAL A 151 -15.71 -11.74 2.50
C VAL A 151 -16.15 -12.06 3.92
N ILE A 152 -16.60 -11.06 4.70
CA ILE A 152 -17.17 -11.24 6.04
C ILE A 152 -18.39 -12.15 5.97
N ALA A 153 -19.32 -11.89 5.03
CA ALA A 153 -20.53 -12.69 4.86
C ALA A 153 -20.22 -14.14 4.47
N LEU A 154 -19.28 -14.34 3.55
CA LEU A 154 -18.85 -15.68 3.13
C LEU A 154 -18.15 -16.45 4.25
N ALA A 155 -17.29 -15.79 5.03
CA ALA A 155 -16.60 -16.40 6.16
C ALA A 155 -17.59 -16.76 7.27
N ALA A 156 -18.50 -15.86 7.63
CA ALA A 156 -19.54 -16.08 8.63
C ALA A 156 -20.48 -17.22 8.21
N TRP A 157 -20.88 -17.26 6.95
CA TRP A 157 -21.70 -18.34 6.39
C TRP A 157 -20.98 -19.69 6.44
N SER A 158 -19.68 -19.70 6.09
CA SER A 158 -18.84 -20.90 6.20
C SER A 158 -18.81 -21.46 7.64
N ILE A 159 -18.68 -20.57 8.61
CA ILE A 159 -18.66 -20.91 10.03
C ILE A 159 -20.04 -21.48 10.48
N SER A 160 -21.15 -20.80 10.11
CA SER A 160 -22.51 -21.18 10.54
C SER A 160 -22.94 -22.56 10.02
N LEU A 161 -22.54 -22.90 8.79
CA LEU A 161 -22.90 -24.19 8.19
C LEU A 161 -22.00 -25.35 8.65
N ASN A 162 -20.97 -25.08 9.43
CA ASN A 162 -19.93 -26.07 9.83
C ASN A 162 -19.41 -26.92 8.65
N ARG A 163 -19.53 -26.38 7.45
CA ARG A 163 -19.10 -27.01 6.19
C ARG A 163 -18.18 -26.05 5.46
N ARG A 164 -17.09 -26.58 4.94
CA ARG A 164 -16.25 -25.79 4.03
C ARG A 164 -17.03 -25.57 2.73
N PRO A 165 -17.36 -24.32 2.36
CA PRO A 165 -18.03 -24.06 1.10
C PRO A 165 -17.17 -24.55 -0.06
N TRP A 166 -17.82 -25.04 -1.12
CA TRP A 166 -17.17 -25.61 -2.30
C TRP A 166 -16.12 -24.69 -2.96
N PHE A 167 -16.33 -23.38 -2.86
CA PHE A 167 -15.38 -22.40 -3.39
C PHE A 167 -14.08 -22.33 -2.57
N VAL A 168 -14.14 -22.60 -1.27
CA VAL A 168 -12.96 -22.71 -0.40
C VAL A 168 -12.14 -23.94 -0.80
N GLN A 169 -12.79 -25.07 -1.08
CA GLN A 169 -12.10 -26.25 -1.60
C GLN A 169 -11.43 -25.96 -2.94
N ARG A 170 -12.12 -25.31 -3.88
CA ARG A 170 -11.53 -24.90 -5.17
C ARG A 170 -10.35 -23.95 -5.03
N LEU A 171 -10.42 -22.99 -4.10
CA LEU A 171 -9.29 -22.09 -3.81
C LEU A 171 -8.09 -22.86 -3.24
N VAL A 172 -8.34 -23.78 -2.33
CA VAL A 172 -7.31 -24.66 -1.77
C VAL A 172 -6.69 -25.54 -2.86
N ASP A 173 -7.50 -26.16 -3.70
CA ASP A 173 -7.04 -27.01 -4.80
C ASP A 173 -6.27 -26.22 -5.86
N GLY A 174 -6.76 -25.02 -6.19
CA GLY A 174 -6.07 -24.09 -7.10
C GLY A 174 -4.71 -23.66 -6.55
N MET A 175 -4.60 -23.42 -5.25
CA MET A 175 -3.35 -23.06 -4.61
C MET A 175 -2.39 -24.25 -4.51
N HIS A 176 -2.90 -25.47 -4.28
CA HIS A 176 -2.11 -26.68 -4.40
C HIS A 176 -1.47 -26.82 -5.77
N SER A 177 -2.24 -26.62 -6.83
CA SER A 177 -1.73 -26.71 -8.22
C SER A 177 -0.66 -25.65 -8.51
N LEU A 178 -0.83 -24.43 -8.02
CA LEU A 178 0.16 -23.36 -8.15
C LEU A 178 1.45 -23.66 -7.36
N LEU A 179 1.35 -24.10 -6.12
CA LEU A 179 2.51 -24.47 -5.30
C LEU A 179 3.29 -25.64 -5.89
N TYR A 180 2.58 -26.66 -6.41
CA TYR A 180 3.21 -27.76 -7.13
C TYR A 180 3.90 -27.28 -8.41
N GLY A 181 3.28 -26.38 -9.17
CA GLY A 181 3.86 -25.76 -10.35
C GLY A 181 5.14 -25.00 -10.03
N ILE A 182 5.14 -24.16 -9.00
CA ILE A 182 6.31 -23.40 -8.56
C ILE A 182 7.42 -24.36 -8.09
N ARG A 183 7.08 -25.36 -7.28
CA ARG A 183 8.07 -26.35 -6.78
C ARG A 183 8.69 -27.15 -7.91
N SER A 184 7.94 -27.51 -8.94
CA SER A 184 8.42 -28.23 -10.12
C SER A 184 9.37 -27.38 -10.96
N VAL A 185 9.11 -26.08 -11.09
CA VAL A 185 10.01 -25.14 -11.79
C VAL A 185 11.30 -24.96 -11.00
N PHE A 186 11.25 -24.78 -9.69
CA PHE A 186 12.45 -24.67 -8.84
C PHE A 186 13.29 -25.93 -8.83
N SER A 187 12.68 -27.10 -8.81
CA SER A 187 13.42 -28.39 -8.88
C SER A 187 14.13 -28.58 -10.22
N LYS A 188 13.50 -28.17 -11.33
CA LYS A 188 14.12 -28.19 -12.67
C LYS A 188 15.28 -27.23 -12.79
N VAL A 189 15.18 -26.03 -12.20
CA VAL A 189 16.26 -25.03 -12.19
C VAL A 189 17.44 -25.52 -11.34
N LYS A 190 17.18 -26.13 -10.18
CA LYS A 190 18.21 -26.68 -9.30
C LYS A 190 18.91 -27.89 -9.92
N GLY A 191 18.18 -28.75 -10.60
CA GLY A 191 18.75 -29.91 -11.32
C GLY A 191 19.68 -29.50 -12.48
N ARG A 192 19.32 -28.44 -13.19
CA ARG A 192 20.14 -27.89 -14.29
C ARG A 192 21.46 -27.26 -13.81
N LYS A 193 21.46 -26.70 -12.59
CA LYS A 193 22.66 -26.08 -11.98
C LYS A 193 23.66 -27.15 -11.54
N ASN A 194 23.19 -28.27 -10.98
CA ASN A 194 24.07 -29.39 -10.57
C ASN A 194 24.71 -30.15 -11.75
N GLN A 195 24.02 -30.21 -12.89
CA GLN A 195 24.63 -30.83 -14.09
C GLN A 195 25.75 -29.98 -14.72
N ARG A 196 25.71 -28.64 -14.56
CA ARG A 196 26.76 -27.76 -15.04
C ARG A 196 28.04 -27.78 -14.17
N THR A 197 27.90 -28.09 -12.88
CA THR A 197 29.07 -28.19 -11.97
C THR A 197 29.69 -29.58 -11.90
N ALA A 198 29.04 -30.61 -12.43
CA ALA A 198 29.59 -31.97 -12.50
C ALA A 198 30.29 -32.27 -13.84
N GLY A 199 30.35 -31.32 -14.76
CA GLY A 199 30.97 -31.45 -16.08
C GLY A 199 32.24 -30.60 -16.25
N LEU A 200 32.83 -30.09 -15.15
CA LEU A 200 34.17 -29.45 -15.06
C LEU A 200 35.07 -30.30 -14.17
#